data_030f0064151249d71af801476db9edc8
#
_entry.id   030f0064151249d71af801476db9edc8
#
_cell.length_a   1.000
_cell.length_b   1.000
_cell.length_c   1.000
_cell.angle_alpha   90.00
_cell.angle_beta   90.00
_cell.angle_gamma   90.00
#
_symmetry.space_group_name_H-M   'P 1'
#
loop_
_entity.id
_entity.type
_entity.pdbx_description
1 polymer ?
#
loop_
_entity_poly.entity_id
_entity_poly.type
_entity_poly.pdbx_seq_one_letter_code
_entity_poly.pdbx_strand_id
1 'polypeptide(L)'
;IDFDNAKSLIIHLGMSGRLKIVKPNVMLNKHDHLVFKFNNLKLIFNDPRRFGFVDIVNSEKINNIIYIKRLGIDALDNNLSEDYLFNKFKNSQVLIKQLLLNQYIVSGIGNIYACEILYDAKISPLRKGCSLKRSQIGTILKSSKRILRKAIKYGGSSINDYVSPEGI
;
A
#
# COMPACT_ATOMS: atom_id res chain seq x y z
N ILE A 1 -7.73 -10.92 5.35
CA ILE A 1 -9.07 -11.22 5.87
C ILE A 1 -8.97 -12.56 6.57
N ASP A 2 -9.31 -12.58 7.85
CA ASP A 2 -9.27 -13.81 8.64
C ASP A 2 -10.63 -14.49 8.63
N PHE A 3 -10.63 -15.82 8.59
CA PHE A 3 -11.81 -16.67 8.66
C PHE A 3 -11.85 -17.43 9.99
N ASP A 4 -13.04 -17.82 10.43
CA ASP A 4 -13.27 -18.54 11.70
C ASP A 4 -12.58 -19.92 11.76
N ASN A 5 -12.20 -20.49 10.61
CA ASN A 5 -11.54 -21.78 10.49
C ASN A 5 -10.00 -21.73 10.54
N ALA A 6 -9.44 -20.75 11.22
CA ALA A 6 -7.99 -20.52 11.34
C ALA A 6 -7.24 -20.35 9.99
N LYS A 7 -7.93 -19.87 8.97
CA LYS A 7 -7.35 -19.49 7.67
C LYS A 7 -7.45 -18.01 7.43
N SER A 8 -6.47 -17.48 6.70
CA SER A 8 -6.44 -16.08 6.28
C SER A 8 -6.33 -16.00 4.76
N LEU A 9 -7.14 -15.10 4.19
CA LEU A 9 -7.07 -14.72 2.79
C LEU A 9 -6.14 -13.53 2.64
N ILE A 10 -5.07 -13.71 1.89
CA ILE A 10 -4.11 -12.68 1.55
C ILE A 10 -4.44 -12.18 0.15
N ILE A 11 -4.54 -10.86 0.01
CA ILE A 11 -4.86 -10.24 -1.27
C ILE A 11 -3.84 -9.15 -1.55
N HIS A 12 -3.16 -9.27 -2.67
CA HIS A 12 -2.31 -8.22 -3.22
C HIS A 12 -3.00 -7.63 -4.45
N LEU A 13 -3.29 -6.34 -4.42
CA LEU A 13 -4.06 -5.70 -5.47
C LEU A 13 -3.25 -5.39 -6.74
N GLY A 14 -1.92 -5.45 -6.66
CA GLY A 14 -1.08 -5.01 -7.76
C GLY A 14 -1.28 -3.53 -8.08
N MET A 15 -1.35 -3.20 -9.35
CA MET A 15 -1.52 -1.80 -9.80
C MET A 15 -2.96 -1.43 -10.15
N SER A 16 -3.79 -2.40 -10.55
CA SER A 16 -5.16 -2.17 -11.04
C SER A 16 -6.20 -3.03 -10.34
N GLY A 17 -5.76 -3.87 -9.40
CA GLY A 17 -6.64 -4.72 -8.63
C GLY A 17 -7.49 -3.93 -7.65
N ARG A 18 -8.72 -4.35 -7.49
CA ARG A 18 -9.66 -3.79 -6.53
C ARG A 18 -10.61 -4.86 -6.00
N LEU A 19 -11.05 -4.67 -4.77
CA LEU A 19 -12.11 -5.46 -4.16
C LEU A 19 -13.42 -4.69 -4.27
N LYS A 20 -14.46 -5.37 -4.75
CA LYS A 20 -15.81 -4.82 -4.86
C LYS A 20 -16.76 -5.63 -3.97
N ILE A 21 -17.51 -4.96 -3.12
CA ILE A 21 -18.62 -5.57 -2.38
C ILE A 21 -19.90 -5.23 -3.13
N VAL A 22 -20.61 -6.24 -3.59
CA VAL A 22 -21.80 -6.07 -4.41
C VAL A 22 -22.95 -6.98 -3.96
N LYS A 23 -24.18 -6.67 -4.38
CA LYS A 23 -25.36 -7.53 -4.15
C LYS A 23 -25.20 -8.87 -4.85
N PRO A 24 -25.87 -9.96 -4.36
CA PRO A 24 -25.73 -11.30 -4.93
C PRO A 24 -26.06 -11.40 -6.42
N ASN A 25 -26.99 -10.58 -6.90
CA ASN A 25 -27.52 -10.64 -8.28
C ASN A 25 -26.69 -9.83 -9.29
N VAL A 26 -25.63 -9.15 -8.86
CA VAL A 26 -24.80 -8.37 -9.79
C VAL A 26 -24.09 -9.30 -10.77
N MET A 27 -24.17 -8.97 -12.07
CA MET A 27 -23.48 -9.70 -13.13
C MET A 27 -21.97 -9.44 -13.06
N LEU A 28 -21.19 -10.46 -13.40
CA LEU A 28 -19.74 -10.37 -13.42
C LEU A 28 -19.25 -9.69 -14.70
N ASN A 29 -18.19 -8.90 -14.55
CA ASN A 29 -17.50 -8.24 -15.66
C ASN A 29 -16.29 -9.06 -16.13
N LYS A 30 -15.78 -8.75 -17.32
CA LYS A 30 -14.64 -9.40 -17.96
C LYS A 30 -13.40 -9.56 -17.06
N HIS A 31 -13.17 -8.64 -16.13
CA HIS A 31 -11.97 -8.60 -15.29
C HIS A 31 -12.25 -9.01 -13.83
N ASP A 32 -13.41 -9.58 -13.55
CA ASP A 32 -13.77 -10.16 -12.24
C ASP A 32 -13.23 -11.59 -12.19
N HIS A 33 -12.07 -11.78 -11.54
CA HIS A 33 -11.32 -13.04 -11.59
C HIS A 33 -11.68 -14.00 -10.46
N LEU A 34 -12.01 -13.47 -9.27
CA LEU A 34 -12.45 -14.27 -8.12
C LEU A 34 -13.70 -13.69 -7.51
N VAL A 35 -14.59 -14.57 -7.08
CA VAL A 35 -15.84 -14.22 -6.43
C VAL A 35 -16.00 -15.03 -5.17
N PHE A 36 -16.05 -14.37 -4.04
CA PHE A 36 -16.40 -14.94 -2.75
C PHE A 36 -17.89 -14.67 -2.50
N LYS A 37 -18.66 -15.72 -2.38
CA LYS A 37 -20.11 -15.64 -2.17
C LYS A 37 -20.43 -15.73 -0.67
N PHE A 38 -21.19 -14.77 -0.20
CA PHE A 38 -21.77 -14.75 1.15
C PHE A 38 -23.30 -14.73 1.01
N ASN A 39 -24.02 -14.93 2.11
CA ASN A 39 -25.49 -15.00 2.06
C ASN A 39 -26.13 -13.77 1.39
N ASN A 40 -25.68 -12.56 1.75
CA ASN A 40 -26.31 -11.31 1.33
C ASN A 40 -25.44 -10.44 0.43
N LEU A 41 -24.21 -10.88 0.08
CA LEU A 41 -23.29 -10.12 -0.74
C LEU A 41 -22.29 -11.01 -1.50
N LYS A 42 -21.62 -10.42 -2.47
CA LYS A 42 -20.42 -10.99 -3.12
C LYS A 42 -19.25 -10.05 -2.87
N LEU A 43 -18.09 -10.61 -2.55
CA LEU A 43 -16.80 -9.92 -2.63
C LEU A 43 -16.12 -10.36 -3.93
N ILE A 44 -15.82 -9.40 -4.78
CA ILE A 44 -15.25 -9.65 -6.10
C ILE A 44 -13.86 -9.06 -6.17
N PHE A 45 -12.87 -9.87 -6.54
CA PHE A 45 -11.54 -9.41 -6.92
C PHE A 45 -11.51 -9.12 -8.42
N ASN A 46 -11.41 -7.84 -8.77
CA ASN A 46 -11.33 -7.35 -10.14
C ASN A 46 -9.92 -6.83 -10.42
N ASP A 47 -9.25 -7.31 -11.45
CA ASP A 47 -7.92 -6.84 -11.83
C ASP A 47 -7.69 -6.90 -13.35
N PRO A 48 -7.87 -5.78 -14.07
CA PRO A 48 -7.70 -5.71 -15.52
C PRO A 48 -6.30 -6.12 -16.00
N ARG A 49 -5.26 -5.83 -15.23
CA ARG A 49 -3.86 -6.07 -15.62
C ARG A 49 -3.30 -7.40 -15.11
N ARG A 50 -4.00 -8.08 -14.21
CA ARG A 50 -3.60 -9.36 -13.61
C ARG A 50 -2.23 -9.35 -12.90
N PHE A 51 -1.89 -8.24 -12.25
CA PHE A 51 -0.67 -8.11 -11.44
C PHE A 51 -0.91 -8.39 -9.96
N GLY A 52 -2.17 -8.50 -9.57
CA GLY A 52 -2.54 -8.90 -8.24
C GLY A 52 -2.52 -10.43 -8.07
N PHE A 53 -2.55 -10.86 -6.83
CA PHE A 53 -2.71 -12.26 -6.49
C PHE A 53 -3.57 -12.42 -5.23
N VAL A 54 -4.09 -13.64 -5.08
CA VAL A 54 -4.85 -14.03 -3.90
C VAL A 54 -4.32 -15.38 -3.43
N ASP A 55 -4.11 -15.51 -2.13
CA ASP A 55 -3.61 -16.73 -1.50
C ASP A 55 -4.39 -17.02 -0.23
N ILE A 56 -4.53 -18.32 0.12
CA ILE A 56 -5.18 -18.78 1.35
C ILE A 56 -4.17 -19.58 2.17
N VAL A 57 -3.94 -19.12 3.38
CA VAL A 57 -2.92 -19.68 4.26
C VAL A 57 -3.49 -19.98 5.64
N ASN A 58 -2.79 -20.80 6.42
CA ASN A 58 -3.11 -20.94 7.85
C ASN A 58 -2.72 -19.65 8.57
N SER A 59 -3.64 -19.09 9.38
CA SER A 59 -3.44 -17.80 10.07
C SER A 59 -2.18 -17.78 10.94
N GLU A 60 -1.85 -18.90 11.59
CA GLU A 60 -0.63 -19.05 12.40
C GLU A 60 0.67 -18.88 11.59
N LYS A 61 0.62 -19.20 10.28
CA LYS A 61 1.79 -19.17 9.39
C LYS A 61 1.95 -17.85 8.62
N ILE A 62 1.03 -16.91 8.77
CA ILE A 62 1.00 -15.69 7.95
C ILE A 62 2.32 -14.90 8.04
N ASN A 63 2.87 -14.76 9.23
CA ASN A 63 4.13 -14.04 9.48
C ASN A 63 5.38 -14.76 8.95
N ASN A 64 5.26 -16.05 8.60
CA ASN A 64 6.35 -16.85 8.05
C ASN A 64 6.36 -16.85 6.52
N ILE A 65 5.33 -16.31 5.88
CA ILE A 65 5.22 -16.27 4.43
C ILE A 65 6.25 -15.28 3.88
N ILE A 66 7.04 -15.72 2.91
CA ILE A 66 8.24 -15.01 2.46
C ILE A 66 7.94 -13.57 1.97
N TYR A 67 6.82 -13.37 1.27
CA TYR A 67 6.44 -12.04 0.75
C TYR A 67 5.87 -11.11 1.84
N ILE A 68 5.38 -11.66 2.97
CA ILE A 68 5.00 -10.86 4.15
C ILE A 68 6.21 -10.62 5.05
N LYS A 69 6.97 -11.67 5.34
CA LYS A 69 8.16 -11.60 6.21
C LYS A 69 9.20 -10.58 5.72
N ARG A 70 9.29 -10.36 4.41
CA ARG A 70 10.24 -9.42 3.80
C ARG A 70 9.75 -7.98 3.78
N LEU A 71 8.49 -7.71 4.12
CA LEU A 71 8.00 -6.35 4.16
C LEU A 71 8.76 -5.54 5.21
N GLY A 72 9.08 -4.31 4.85
CA GLY A 72 9.56 -3.29 5.78
C GLY A 72 8.46 -2.84 6.74
N ILE A 73 8.79 -1.93 7.61
CA ILE A 73 7.83 -1.35 8.55
C ILE A 73 6.73 -0.62 7.79
N ASP A 74 5.46 -0.83 8.16
CA ASP A 74 4.34 -0.11 7.56
C ASP A 74 4.49 1.41 7.76
N ALA A 75 4.15 2.18 6.74
CA ALA A 75 4.33 3.64 6.72
C ALA A 75 3.53 4.37 7.81
N LEU A 76 2.47 3.74 8.35
CA LEU A 76 1.65 4.28 9.44
C LEU A 76 2.00 3.69 10.80
N ASP A 77 2.82 2.66 10.86
CA ASP A 77 3.24 2.03 12.11
C ASP A 77 4.02 3.03 12.97
N ASN A 78 3.81 2.93 14.28
CA ASN A 78 4.53 3.77 15.26
C ASN A 78 6.01 3.39 15.39
N ASN A 79 6.37 2.16 15.05
CA ASN A 79 7.76 1.70 15.02
C ASN A 79 8.55 2.28 13.84
N LEU A 80 7.89 2.85 12.81
CA LEU A 80 8.58 3.58 11.76
C LEU A 80 9.11 4.90 12.31
N SER A 81 10.39 4.90 12.64
CA SER A 81 11.08 6.03 13.26
C SER A 81 12.03 6.74 12.29
N GLU A 82 12.40 7.99 12.65
CA GLU A 82 13.41 8.75 11.94
C GLU A 82 14.75 8.02 11.93
N ASP A 83 15.13 7.41 13.06
CA ASP A 83 16.38 6.65 13.19
C ASP A 83 16.42 5.44 12.26
N TYR A 84 15.32 4.71 12.17
CA TYR A 84 15.21 3.59 11.25
C TYR A 84 15.44 4.04 9.80
N LEU A 85 14.72 5.06 9.35
CA LEU A 85 14.83 5.58 7.98
C LEU A 85 16.22 6.16 7.71
N PHE A 86 16.79 6.93 8.67
CA PHE A 86 18.12 7.49 8.52
C PHE A 86 19.17 6.38 8.34
N ASN A 87 19.11 5.34 9.16
CA ASN A 87 20.06 4.21 9.06
C ASN A 87 19.93 3.46 7.72
N LYS A 88 18.71 3.35 7.17
CA LYS A 88 18.50 2.75 5.84
C LYS A 88 18.98 3.61 4.69
N PHE A 89 18.94 4.96 4.83
CA PHE A 89 19.20 5.88 3.73
C PHE A 89 20.61 6.46 3.71
N LYS A 90 21.26 6.64 4.87
CA LYS A 90 22.53 7.40 5.03
C LYS A 90 23.68 6.97 4.14
N ASN A 91 23.73 5.71 3.71
CA ASN A 91 24.78 5.18 2.83
C ASN A 91 24.26 4.84 1.44
N SER A 92 23.01 5.14 1.13
CA SER A 92 22.38 4.72 -0.12
C SER A 92 22.59 5.73 -1.24
N GLN A 93 23.15 5.28 -2.36
CA GLN A 93 23.25 6.05 -3.60
C GLN A 93 21.95 6.04 -4.42
N VAL A 94 20.95 5.28 -4.00
CA VAL A 94 19.64 5.16 -4.64
C VAL A 94 18.85 6.45 -4.41
N LEU A 95 18.03 6.82 -5.39
CA LEU A 95 17.18 8.01 -5.32
C LEU A 95 16.13 7.85 -4.22
N ILE A 96 15.84 8.94 -3.50
CA ILE A 96 14.90 8.91 -2.36
C ILE A 96 13.51 8.40 -2.75
N LYS A 97 13.03 8.73 -3.94
CA LYS A 97 11.75 8.20 -4.43
C LYS A 97 11.79 6.67 -4.53
N GLN A 98 12.86 6.09 -5.04
CA GLN A 98 13.00 4.63 -5.16
C GLN A 98 13.14 3.97 -3.78
N LEU A 99 13.79 4.63 -2.83
CA LEU A 99 13.88 4.15 -1.45
C LEU A 99 12.51 4.12 -0.77
N LEU A 100 11.66 5.12 -0.99
CA LEU A 100 10.28 5.15 -0.48
C LEU A 100 9.38 4.11 -1.15
N LEU A 101 9.65 3.75 -2.39
CA LEU A 101 8.92 2.71 -3.12
C LEU A 101 9.36 1.28 -2.75
N ASN A 102 10.51 1.15 -2.08
CA ASN A 102 11.04 -0.15 -1.69
C ASN A 102 10.25 -0.72 -0.51
N GLN A 103 9.32 -1.63 -0.81
CA GLN A 103 8.46 -2.27 0.18
C GLN A 103 9.23 -3.08 1.23
N TYR A 104 10.51 -3.38 1.03
CA TYR A 104 11.38 -4.03 2.04
C TYR A 104 11.98 -3.03 3.03
N ILE A 105 11.86 -1.72 2.76
CA ILE A 105 12.28 -0.66 3.69
C ILE A 105 11.05 -0.07 4.38
N VAL A 106 10.10 0.42 3.59
CA VAL A 106 8.83 0.97 4.09
C VAL A 106 7.70 0.37 3.26
N SER A 107 6.80 -0.35 3.89
CA SER A 107 5.64 -0.90 3.20
C SER A 107 4.47 0.09 3.18
N GLY A 108 3.57 -0.05 2.18
CA GLY A 108 2.37 0.75 2.05
C GLY A 108 2.51 2.06 1.27
N ILE A 109 3.69 2.42 0.78
CA ILE A 109 3.89 3.61 -0.07
C ILE A 109 3.98 3.17 -1.54
N GLY A 110 3.03 3.65 -2.36
CA GLY A 110 3.03 3.49 -3.81
C GLY A 110 3.51 4.74 -4.54
N ASN A 111 3.58 4.65 -5.88
CA ASN A 111 4.16 5.72 -6.72
C ASN A 111 3.47 7.08 -6.55
N ILE A 112 2.14 7.11 -6.44
CA ILE A 112 1.38 8.35 -6.25
C ILE A 112 1.79 9.00 -4.93
N TYR A 113 1.69 8.26 -3.84
CA TYR A 113 1.99 8.81 -2.51
C TYR A 113 3.46 9.09 -2.29
N ALA A 114 4.39 8.36 -2.92
CA ALA A 114 5.81 8.73 -2.90
C ALA A 114 6.05 10.12 -3.50
N CYS A 115 5.36 10.47 -4.59
CA CYS A 115 5.44 11.81 -5.18
C CYS A 115 4.83 12.87 -4.27
N GLU A 116 3.61 12.64 -3.76
CA GLU A 116 2.91 13.55 -2.87
C GLU A 116 3.71 13.84 -1.58
N ILE A 117 4.27 12.79 -0.98
CA ILE A 117 5.10 12.88 0.23
C ILE A 117 6.34 13.73 -0.01
N LEU A 118 7.04 13.51 -1.11
CA LEU A 118 8.26 14.25 -1.42
C LEU A 118 7.95 15.70 -1.80
N TYR A 119 6.88 15.95 -2.51
CA TYR A 119 6.39 17.29 -2.82
C TYR A 119 6.06 18.07 -1.54
N ASP A 120 5.30 17.47 -0.65
CA ASP A 120 4.93 18.05 0.64
C ASP A 120 6.14 18.30 1.55
N ALA A 121 7.11 17.38 1.55
CA ALA A 121 8.35 17.51 2.28
C ALA A 121 9.32 18.53 1.64
N LYS A 122 9.02 19.07 0.44
CA LYS A 122 9.88 19.94 -0.38
C LYS A 122 11.26 19.32 -0.66
N ILE A 123 11.28 18.03 -0.96
CA ILE A 123 12.49 17.26 -1.27
C ILE A 123 12.39 16.75 -2.71
N SER A 124 13.40 17.12 -3.53
CA SER A 124 13.48 16.61 -4.90
C SER A 124 13.54 15.08 -4.92
N PRO A 125 12.72 14.40 -5.73
CA PRO A 125 12.73 12.93 -5.86
C PRO A 125 14.05 12.38 -6.41
N LEU A 126 14.86 13.22 -7.05
CA LEU A 126 16.14 12.87 -7.64
C LEU A 126 17.30 12.91 -6.62
N ARG A 127 17.07 13.33 -5.41
CA ARG A 127 18.11 13.30 -4.36
C ARG A 127 18.42 11.87 -3.96
N LYS A 128 19.71 11.60 -3.75
CA LYS A 128 20.18 10.31 -3.23
C LYS A 128 19.91 10.21 -1.73
N GLY A 129 19.65 9.02 -1.22
CA GLY A 129 19.43 8.80 0.21
C GLY A 129 20.54 9.33 1.07
N CYS A 130 21.80 9.07 0.72
CA CYS A 130 22.99 9.53 1.44
C CYS A 130 23.15 11.06 1.49
N SER A 131 22.48 11.82 0.62
CA SER A 131 22.53 13.28 0.60
C SER A 131 21.53 13.95 1.54
N LEU A 132 20.66 13.17 2.19
CA LEU A 132 19.61 13.69 3.06
C LEU A 132 20.12 13.88 4.48
N LYS A 133 19.84 15.05 5.04
CA LYS A 133 20.06 15.32 6.46
C LYS A 133 18.98 14.59 7.29
N ARG A 134 19.32 14.27 8.55
CA ARG A 134 18.38 13.62 9.47
C ARG A 134 17.06 14.40 9.61
N SER A 135 17.11 15.72 9.77
CA SER A 135 15.92 16.57 9.85
C SER A 135 15.01 16.47 8.61
N GLN A 136 15.60 16.31 7.41
CA GLN A 136 14.82 16.11 6.18
C GLN A 136 14.11 14.74 6.15
N ILE A 137 14.72 13.70 6.71
CA ILE A 137 14.12 12.40 6.88
C ILE A 137 12.95 12.47 7.88
N GLY A 138 13.11 13.21 8.97
CA GLY A 138 12.02 13.50 9.90
C GLY A 138 10.84 14.22 9.22
N THR A 139 11.13 15.15 8.29
CA THR A 139 10.09 15.82 7.49
C THR A 139 9.37 14.82 6.57
N ILE A 140 10.11 13.95 5.87
CA ILE A 140 9.52 12.89 5.03
C ILE A 140 8.59 12.00 5.86
N LEU A 141 9.04 11.56 7.04
CA LEU A 141 8.24 10.71 7.93
C LEU A 141 6.93 11.38 8.37
N LYS A 142 6.99 12.66 8.77
CA LYS A 142 5.80 13.44 9.14
C LYS A 142 4.84 13.59 7.96
N SER A 143 5.36 13.94 6.80
CA SER A 143 4.59 14.06 5.55
C SER A 143 3.94 12.73 5.17
N SER A 144 4.66 11.62 5.27
CA SER A 144 4.13 10.27 4.98
C SER A 144 2.92 9.96 5.86
N LYS A 145 3.05 10.09 7.17
CA LYS A 145 1.94 9.81 8.10
C LYS A 145 0.74 10.71 7.86
N ARG A 146 0.96 11.99 7.58
CA ARG A 146 -0.11 12.96 7.32
C ARG A 146 -0.85 12.66 6.02
N ILE A 147 -0.12 12.48 4.92
CA ILE A 147 -0.70 12.25 3.60
C ILE A 147 -1.45 10.93 3.54
N LEU A 148 -0.86 9.85 4.06
CA LEU A 148 -1.49 8.54 4.03
C LEU A 148 -2.75 8.48 4.91
N ARG A 149 -2.74 9.09 6.09
CA ARG A 149 -3.96 9.20 6.93
C ARG A 149 -5.06 10.00 6.23
N LYS A 150 -4.69 11.10 5.55
CA LYS A 150 -5.64 11.88 4.74
C LYS A 150 -6.20 11.03 3.61
N ALA A 151 -5.36 10.31 2.87
CA ALA A 151 -5.76 9.42 1.79
C ALA A 151 -6.76 8.35 2.25
N ILE A 152 -6.48 7.70 3.37
CA ILE A 152 -7.39 6.68 3.95
C ILE A 152 -8.73 7.32 4.31
N LYS A 153 -8.73 8.50 4.93
CA LYS A 153 -9.96 9.22 5.30
C LYS A 153 -10.85 9.52 4.08
N TYR A 154 -10.25 9.79 2.92
CA TYR A 154 -10.96 10.12 1.67
C TYR A 154 -11.10 8.92 0.71
N GLY A 155 -10.83 7.70 1.15
CA GLY A 155 -11.04 6.50 0.33
C GLY A 155 -9.97 6.21 -0.72
N GLY A 156 -8.86 6.92 -0.69
CA GLY A 156 -7.74 6.72 -1.63
C GLY A 156 -7.69 7.77 -2.75
N SER A 157 -6.86 7.49 -3.78
CA SER A 157 -6.80 8.27 -5.02
C SER A 157 -7.09 7.39 -6.22
N SER A 158 -7.95 7.83 -7.13
CA SER A 158 -8.20 7.21 -8.42
C SER A 158 -7.53 8.03 -9.53
N ILE A 159 -6.73 7.39 -10.40
CA ILE A 159 -6.02 8.10 -11.48
C ILE A 159 -6.97 8.55 -12.59
N ASN A 160 -8.09 7.86 -12.78
CA ASN A 160 -9.05 8.18 -13.83
C ASN A 160 -10.19 9.07 -13.38
N ASP A 161 -10.43 9.11 -12.08
CA ASP A 161 -11.44 9.96 -11.49
C ASP A 161 -10.91 10.42 -10.14
N TYR A 162 -10.37 11.61 -10.10
CA TYR A 162 -10.21 12.36 -8.87
C TYR A 162 -11.61 12.77 -8.39
N VAL A 163 -12.46 11.79 -8.30
CA VAL A 163 -13.84 11.93 -7.83
C VAL A 163 -13.86 11.31 -6.46
N SER A 164 -14.22 12.09 -5.46
CA SER A 164 -14.56 11.56 -4.15
C SER A 164 -15.63 10.47 -4.29
N PRO A 165 -15.84 9.58 -3.31
CA PRO A 165 -16.96 8.63 -3.32
C PRO A 165 -18.33 9.30 -3.54
N GLU A 166 -18.40 10.62 -3.39
CA GLU A 166 -19.58 11.47 -3.55
C GLU A 166 -19.65 12.16 -4.94
N GLY A 167 -18.70 11.88 -5.85
CA GLY A 167 -18.77 12.33 -7.25
C GLY A 167 -18.42 13.82 -7.50
N ILE A 168 -17.64 14.44 -6.60
CA ILE A 168 -17.18 15.84 -6.73
C ILE A 168 -15.68 15.87 -7.06
#